data_31c870362aeadc66177ca001df232d80
#
_entry.id   31c870362aeadc66177ca001df232d80
#
_cell.length_a   1.000
_cell.length_b   1.000
_cell.length_c   1.000
_cell.angle_alpha   90.00
_cell.angle_beta   90.00
_cell.angle_gamma   90.00
#
_symmetry.space_group_name_H-M   'P 1'
#
loop_
_entity.id
_entity.type
_entity.pdbx_description
1 polymer ?
#
loop_
_entity_poly.entity_id
_entity_poly.type
_entity_poly.pdbx_seq_one_letter_code
_entity_poly.pdbx_strand_id
1 'polypeptide(L)'
;MADNAPIQTPEWTAQEQLAEKMVPLLGTLYRENNVVTSIYGRSLVHQGVIDIIKAHRYARRVENQPLSVETTYPLVEAMVGMDLGAATVDLAKLARKHKDSGQDVQAFLDAEFADVKGKSGEGLGETQDVVLYGFGRIGRLLARILLSHAGGGSKLRLRAVVVRKNTEDDLIKRASLLRRDSIHGPFDGTIVVDEERNVITANGTEIQVIYSSDPTTVDYTQYGIQDALVIDNTGRWRDVEGLTQHLQATGTKKVLLTAPGKGEMKNIVFGVNSDEITDQDTIVSAASCTTNGITPVLKVVNDEYGVQYGHVETVHAFTNDQNLTDNFHKGARRGRAAGLNMVLTETGAAKAVAKALPELKGKLSGNAIRVPTPDVSMAIINLSLEKATSVEELNARLQRESLTGELRGQIGYVDSPEVVSTDFVGSDRAGVVDGLATLVNNEGKNAILYVWYDNEYGYSHQVVRVVEKMAGQDVPAFPTA
;
A
#
# COMPACT_ATOMS: atom_id res chain seq x y z
N MET A 1 -53.69 -16.07 -6.07
CA MET A 1 -52.79 -15.70 -4.99
C MET A 1 -51.45 -15.40 -5.65
N ALA A 2 -51.03 -14.16 -5.67
CA ALA A 2 -49.72 -13.81 -6.21
C ALA A 2 -48.68 -14.46 -5.31
N ASP A 3 -47.83 -15.26 -5.89
CA ASP A 3 -46.73 -15.93 -5.24
C ASP A 3 -45.78 -14.85 -4.70
N ASN A 4 -45.83 -14.58 -3.41
CA ASN A 4 -44.93 -13.64 -2.72
C ASN A 4 -43.57 -14.35 -2.53
N ALA A 5 -42.91 -14.67 -3.64
CA ALA A 5 -41.50 -15.09 -3.57
C ALA A 5 -40.69 -13.98 -2.92
N PRO A 6 -39.83 -14.26 -1.96
CA PRO A 6 -39.01 -13.24 -1.32
C PRO A 6 -38.13 -12.56 -2.38
N ILE A 7 -38.03 -11.22 -2.31
CA ILE A 7 -37.24 -10.41 -3.25
C ILE A 7 -35.74 -10.77 -3.17
N GLN A 8 -35.31 -11.23 -1.99
CA GLN A 8 -33.93 -11.72 -1.74
C GLN A 8 -33.96 -13.16 -1.20
N THR A 9 -32.91 -13.92 -1.40
CA THR A 9 -32.80 -15.25 -0.81
C THR A 9 -32.62 -15.14 0.70
N PRO A 10 -33.20 -16.09 1.49
CA PRO A 10 -33.05 -16.07 2.96
C PRO A 10 -31.59 -16.07 3.42
N GLU A 11 -30.72 -16.80 2.71
CA GLU A 11 -29.29 -16.88 3.01
C GLU A 11 -28.58 -15.53 2.83
N TRP A 12 -28.95 -14.79 1.79
CA TRP A 12 -28.43 -13.43 1.57
C TRP A 12 -28.87 -12.49 2.70
N THR A 13 -30.18 -12.50 3.03
CA THR A 13 -30.73 -11.66 4.08
C THR A 13 -30.07 -11.93 5.44
N ALA A 14 -29.82 -13.21 5.77
CA ALA A 14 -29.13 -13.57 7.01
C ALA A 14 -27.69 -13.04 7.05
N GLN A 15 -26.92 -13.17 5.97
CA GLN A 15 -25.56 -12.63 5.88
C GLN A 15 -25.54 -11.12 5.96
N GLU A 16 -26.47 -10.44 5.29
CA GLU A 16 -26.62 -8.99 5.30
C GLU A 16 -26.89 -8.47 6.73
N GLN A 17 -27.84 -9.08 7.46
CA GLN A 17 -28.16 -8.73 8.85
C GLN A 17 -26.98 -8.92 9.81
N LEU A 18 -26.17 -9.97 9.63
CA LEU A 18 -24.99 -10.19 10.46
C LEU A 18 -23.88 -9.20 10.11
N ALA A 19 -23.68 -8.91 8.83
CA ALA A 19 -22.71 -7.88 8.42
C ALA A 19 -23.10 -6.48 8.92
N GLU A 20 -24.39 -6.12 8.95
CA GLU A 20 -24.90 -4.89 9.56
C GLU A 20 -24.54 -4.80 11.04
N LYS A 21 -24.73 -5.88 11.80
CA LYS A 21 -24.35 -5.94 13.22
C LYS A 21 -22.84 -5.92 13.43
N MET A 22 -22.06 -6.42 12.48
CA MET A 22 -20.60 -6.44 12.57
C MET A 22 -19.98 -5.05 12.43
N VAL A 23 -20.57 -4.14 11.64
CA VAL A 23 -20.04 -2.78 11.39
C VAL A 23 -19.71 -2.02 12.69
N PRO A 24 -20.60 -1.85 13.66
CA PRO A 24 -20.30 -1.12 14.90
C PRO A 24 -19.24 -1.85 15.75
N LEU A 25 -19.21 -3.19 15.76
CA LEU A 25 -18.24 -3.97 16.51
C LEU A 25 -16.82 -3.78 15.97
N LEU A 26 -16.65 -3.84 14.63
CA LEU A 26 -15.39 -3.55 13.97
C LEU A 26 -14.94 -2.12 14.24
N GLY A 27 -15.87 -1.16 14.26
CA GLY A 27 -15.61 0.22 14.61
C GLY A 27 -15.12 0.40 16.06
N THR A 28 -15.69 -0.33 17.01
CA THR A 28 -15.26 -0.32 18.42
C THR A 28 -13.86 -0.90 18.57
N LEU A 29 -13.60 -2.09 18.02
CA LEU A 29 -12.28 -2.71 18.01
C LEU A 29 -11.20 -1.78 17.44
N TYR A 30 -11.52 -1.08 16.37
CA TYR A 30 -10.60 -0.15 15.73
C TYR A 30 -10.31 1.08 16.60
N ARG A 31 -11.36 1.79 17.06
CA ARG A 31 -11.22 3.07 17.77
C ARG A 31 -10.78 2.95 19.22
N GLU A 32 -11.29 1.93 19.93
CA GLU A 32 -11.08 1.80 21.37
C GLU A 32 -9.88 0.88 21.68
N ASN A 33 -9.66 -0.15 20.85
CA ASN A 33 -8.64 -1.15 21.08
C ASN A 33 -7.44 -1.06 20.11
N ASN A 34 -7.50 -0.20 19.09
CA ASN A 34 -6.48 -0.17 18.02
C ASN A 34 -6.32 -1.50 17.27
N VAL A 35 -7.39 -2.28 17.18
CA VAL A 35 -7.40 -3.58 16.49
C VAL A 35 -7.84 -3.39 15.05
N VAL A 36 -6.94 -3.71 14.11
CA VAL A 36 -7.21 -3.69 12.66
C VAL A 36 -7.63 -5.08 12.22
N THR A 37 -8.88 -5.23 11.79
CA THR A 37 -9.43 -6.50 11.33
C THR A 37 -9.35 -6.64 9.81
N SER A 38 -9.10 -7.86 9.34
CA SER A 38 -9.04 -8.18 7.91
C SER A 38 -9.50 -9.61 7.60
N ILE A 39 -9.70 -9.91 6.32
CA ILE A 39 -9.87 -11.25 5.77
C ILE A 39 -8.85 -11.44 4.67
N TYR A 40 -7.85 -12.29 4.88
CA TYR A 40 -6.73 -12.49 3.97
C TYR A 40 -6.12 -11.17 3.47
N GLY A 41 -5.87 -10.24 4.42
CA GLY A 41 -5.29 -8.92 4.18
C GLY A 41 -6.26 -7.88 3.61
N ARG A 42 -7.52 -8.21 3.35
CA ARG A 42 -8.56 -7.23 3.00
C ARG A 42 -9.11 -6.61 4.27
N SER A 43 -8.83 -5.32 4.48
CA SER A 43 -9.31 -4.59 5.66
C SER A 43 -10.84 -4.60 5.74
N LEU A 44 -11.36 -4.79 6.95
CA LEU A 44 -12.77 -4.63 7.29
C LEU A 44 -13.07 -3.31 8.00
N VAL A 45 -12.03 -2.54 8.31
CA VAL A 45 -12.17 -1.23 8.97
C VAL A 45 -12.80 -0.23 8.00
N HIS A 46 -13.81 0.49 8.47
CA HIS A 46 -14.59 1.47 7.70
C HIS A 46 -15.31 0.91 6.46
N GLN A 47 -15.52 -0.41 6.41
CA GLN A 47 -16.21 -1.05 5.29
C GLN A 47 -17.73 -1.07 5.51
N GLY A 48 -18.47 -0.96 4.39
CA GLY A 48 -19.92 -1.16 4.37
C GLY A 48 -20.30 -2.65 4.36
N VAL A 49 -21.59 -2.90 4.59
CA VAL A 49 -22.18 -4.27 4.66
C VAL A 49 -21.78 -5.13 3.46
N ILE A 50 -21.91 -4.58 2.26
CA ILE A 50 -21.61 -5.30 1.01
C ILE A 50 -20.12 -5.63 0.90
N ASP A 51 -19.25 -4.73 1.33
CA ASP A 51 -17.80 -4.96 1.24
C ASP A 51 -17.32 -5.98 2.27
N ILE A 52 -17.94 -6.02 3.46
CA ILE A 52 -17.74 -7.08 4.45
C ILE A 52 -18.11 -8.45 3.83
N ILE A 53 -19.28 -8.56 3.18
CA ILE A 53 -19.71 -9.81 2.51
C ILE A 53 -18.74 -10.18 1.37
N LYS A 54 -18.32 -9.21 0.56
CA LYS A 54 -17.32 -9.45 -0.50
C LYS A 54 -15.98 -9.94 0.05
N ALA A 55 -15.50 -9.40 1.17
CA ALA A 55 -14.28 -9.87 1.82
C ALA A 55 -14.41 -11.33 2.27
N HIS A 56 -15.55 -11.72 2.84
CA HIS A 56 -15.83 -13.12 3.20
C HIS A 56 -15.86 -14.04 1.98
N ARG A 57 -16.49 -13.62 0.89
CA ARG A 57 -16.48 -14.38 -0.37
C ARG A 57 -15.10 -14.55 -0.97
N TYR A 58 -14.20 -13.59 -0.76
CA TYR A 58 -12.83 -13.69 -1.22
C TYR A 58 -12.06 -14.85 -0.57
N ALA A 59 -12.38 -15.23 0.66
CA ALA A 59 -11.77 -16.38 1.33
C ALA A 59 -11.88 -17.68 0.52
N ARG A 60 -12.92 -17.82 -0.31
CA ARG A 60 -13.08 -18.98 -1.22
C ARG A 60 -11.92 -19.11 -2.22
N ARG A 61 -11.29 -18.00 -2.62
CA ARG A 61 -10.13 -18.05 -3.53
C ARG A 61 -8.87 -18.57 -2.83
N VAL A 62 -8.83 -18.47 -1.50
CA VAL A 62 -7.68 -18.89 -0.68
C VAL A 62 -7.84 -20.33 -0.22
N GLU A 63 -9.01 -20.67 0.30
CA GLU A 63 -9.25 -21.96 0.98
C GLU A 63 -10.03 -22.96 0.13
N ASN A 64 -10.48 -22.58 -1.07
CA ASN A 64 -11.44 -23.34 -1.89
C ASN A 64 -12.77 -23.64 -1.16
N GLN A 65 -13.03 -22.94 -0.04
CA GLN A 65 -14.24 -23.05 0.76
C GLN A 65 -14.80 -21.66 1.06
N PRO A 66 -16.13 -21.48 1.07
CA PRO A 66 -16.71 -20.21 1.46
C PRO A 66 -16.51 -19.97 2.95
N LEU A 67 -16.16 -18.75 3.33
CA LEU A 67 -16.22 -18.26 4.70
C LEU A 67 -17.55 -17.50 4.87
N SER A 68 -18.38 -17.96 5.81
CA SER A 68 -19.64 -17.27 6.14
C SER A 68 -19.40 -16.18 7.19
N VAL A 69 -20.15 -15.07 7.09
CA VAL A 69 -20.22 -14.06 8.14
C VAL A 69 -20.70 -14.67 9.47
N GLU A 70 -21.54 -15.70 9.42
CA GLU A 70 -22.00 -16.46 10.59
C GLU A 70 -20.84 -17.09 11.39
N THR A 71 -19.76 -17.46 10.71
CA THR A 71 -18.58 -18.06 11.35
C THR A 71 -17.69 -17.02 12.05
N THR A 72 -17.59 -15.83 11.48
CA THR A 72 -16.70 -14.77 12.00
C THR A 72 -17.37 -13.81 12.98
N TYR A 73 -18.69 -13.63 12.85
CA TYR A 73 -19.45 -12.72 13.73
C TYR A 73 -19.29 -13.05 15.22
N PRO A 74 -19.43 -14.30 15.70
CA PRO A 74 -19.26 -14.63 17.11
C PRO A 74 -17.85 -14.33 17.65
N LEU A 75 -16.83 -14.48 16.79
CA LEU A 75 -15.46 -14.15 17.16
C LEU A 75 -15.29 -12.64 17.36
N VAL A 76 -15.82 -11.83 16.43
CA VAL A 76 -15.79 -10.36 16.54
C VAL A 76 -16.57 -9.86 17.76
N GLU A 77 -17.76 -10.41 18.01
CA GLU A 77 -18.59 -10.07 19.15
C GLU A 77 -17.87 -10.36 20.50
N ALA A 78 -17.23 -11.52 20.61
CA ALA A 78 -16.47 -11.88 21.79
C ALA A 78 -15.20 -11.02 21.98
N MET A 79 -14.50 -10.69 20.89
CA MET A 79 -13.30 -9.83 20.94
C MET A 79 -13.57 -8.45 21.51
N VAL A 80 -14.73 -7.85 21.24
CA VAL A 80 -15.10 -6.50 21.75
C VAL A 80 -15.11 -6.45 23.29
N GLY A 81 -15.45 -7.55 23.95
CA GLY A 81 -15.48 -7.63 25.44
C GLY A 81 -14.13 -7.92 26.11
N MET A 82 -13.04 -8.04 25.33
CA MET A 82 -11.75 -8.53 25.85
C MET A 82 -10.75 -7.45 26.26
N ASP A 83 -11.05 -6.17 26.04
CA ASP A 83 -10.14 -5.03 26.28
C ASP A 83 -8.76 -5.26 25.60
N LEU A 84 -8.77 -5.61 24.33
CA LEU A 84 -7.54 -5.92 23.59
C LEU A 84 -6.66 -4.67 23.42
N GLY A 85 -5.35 -4.86 23.50
CA GLY A 85 -4.36 -3.89 23.03
C GLY A 85 -4.24 -3.90 21.51
N ALA A 86 -3.41 -2.99 20.98
CA ALA A 86 -3.20 -2.85 19.53
C ALA A 86 -2.78 -4.19 18.89
N ALA A 87 -3.49 -4.57 17.81
CA ALA A 87 -3.28 -5.83 17.12
C ALA A 87 -3.78 -5.75 15.66
N THR A 88 -3.23 -6.59 14.80
CA THR A 88 -3.84 -6.91 13.51
C THR A 88 -4.45 -8.30 13.57
N VAL A 89 -5.69 -8.46 13.12
CA VAL A 89 -6.41 -9.72 13.22
C VAL A 89 -6.96 -10.14 11.85
N ASP A 90 -6.49 -11.28 11.34
CA ASP A 90 -7.08 -11.90 10.16
C ASP A 90 -8.21 -12.85 10.58
N LEU A 91 -9.45 -12.41 10.43
CA LEU A 91 -10.63 -13.16 10.88
C LEU A 91 -10.82 -14.49 10.16
N ALA A 92 -10.36 -14.62 8.92
CA ALA A 92 -10.47 -15.90 8.21
C ALA A 92 -9.54 -16.94 8.84
N LYS A 93 -8.30 -16.58 9.07
CA LYS A 93 -7.31 -17.45 9.73
C LYS A 93 -7.71 -17.76 11.16
N LEU A 94 -8.22 -16.75 11.89
CA LEU A 94 -8.70 -16.92 13.27
C LEU A 94 -9.87 -17.91 13.34
N ALA A 95 -10.86 -17.76 12.45
CA ALA A 95 -12.01 -18.67 12.37
C ALA A 95 -11.59 -20.10 12.03
N ARG A 96 -10.62 -20.27 11.15
CA ARG A 96 -10.05 -21.59 10.83
C ARG A 96 -9.37 -22.21 12.03
N LYS A 97 -8.45 -21.47 12.69
CA LYS A 97 -7.74 -21.96 13.88
C LYS A 97 -8.71 -22.31 15.01
N HIS A 98 -9.76 -21.50 15.20
CA HIS A 98 -10.83 -21.81 16.15
C HIS A 98 -11.55 -23.12 15.81
N LYS A 99 -11.96 -23.30 14.55
CA LYS A 99 -12.63 -24.54 14.10
C LYS A 99 -11.77 -25.78 14.33
N ASP A 100 -10.47 -25.68 14.04
CA ASP A 100 -9.52 -26.78 14.18
C ASP A 100 -9.24 -27.11 15.66
N SER A 101 -9.35 -26.12 16.56
CA SER A 101 -9.14 -26.29 18.01
C SER A 101 -10.26 -27.06 18.71
N GLY A 102 -11.49 -27.02 18.17
CA GLY A 102 -12.69 -27.61 18.79
C GLY A 102 -13.08 -26.98 20.13
N GLN A 103 -12.50 -25.84 20.50
CA GLN A 103 -12.77 -25.17 21.77
C GLN A 103 -13.99 -24.26 21.68
N ASP A 104 -14.55 -23.89 22.83
CA ASP A 104 -15.48 -22.77 22.92
C ASP A 104 -14.82 -21.46 22.50
N VAL A 105 -15.61 -20.56 21.90
CA VAL A 105 -15.13 -19.28 21.35
C VAL A 105 -14.34 -18.46 22.39
N GLN A 106 -14.89 -18.33 23.60
CA GLN A 106 -14.25 -17.50 24.64
C GLN A 106 -12.94 -18.12 25.11
N ALA A 107 -12.93 -19.43 25.38
CA ALA A 107 -11.71 -20.14 25.83
C ALA A 107 -10.62 -20.10 24.76
N PHE A 108 -10.99 -20.23 23.48
CA PHE A 108 -10.06 -20.12 22.37
C PHE A 108 -9.45 -18.70 22.25
N LEU A 109 -10.29 -17.67 22.29
CA LEU A 109 -9.85 -16.28 22.17
C LEU A 109 -9.01 -15.85 23.39
N ASP A 110 -9.34 -16.31 24.60
CA ASP A 110 -8.58 -16.04 25.82
C ASP A 110 -7.14 -16.59 25.74
N ALA A 111 -6.99 -17.74 25.12
CA ALA A 111 -5.66 -18.34 24.89
C ALA A 111 -4.92 -17.62 23.76
N GLU A 112 -5.61 -17.35 22.64
CA GLU A 112 -4.99 -16.74 21.44
C GLU A 112 -4.51 -15.31 21.70
N PHE A 113 -5.32 -14.50 22.39
CA PHE A 113 -5.01 -13.09 22.69
C PHE A 113 -4.39 -12.85 24.06
N ALA A 114 -3.84 -13.88 24.72
CA ALA A 114 -3.29 -13.78 26.07
C ALA A 114 -2.29 -12.62 26.24
N ASP A 115 -1.48 -12.36 25.21
CA ASP A 115 -0.44 -11.33 25.23
C ASP A 115 -0.96 -9.89 25.11
N VAL A 116 -2.18 -9.71 24.57
CA VAL A 116 -2.78 -8.38 24.32
C VAL A 116 -4.10 -8.17 25.06
N LYS A 117 -4.67 -9.18 25.69
CA LYS A 117 -5.90 -9.09 26.50
C LYS A 117 -5.71 -8.20 27.72
N GLY A 118 -6.67 -7.34 28.01
CA GLY A 118 -6.62 -6.40 29.12
C GLY A 118 -5.64 -5.24 28.94
N LYS A 119 -5.17 -4.99 27.70
CA LYS A 119 -4.19 -3.95 27.37
C LYS A 119 -4.78 -2.87 26.47
N SER A 120 -6.08 -2.59 26.60
CA SER A 120 -6.75 -1.53 25.82
C SER A 120 -6.00 -0.21 25.94
N GLY A 121 -5.76 0.45 24.80
CA GLY A 121 -4.98 1.69 24.73
C GLY A 121 -3.46 1.52 24.72
N GLU A 122 -2.94 0.30 24.89
CA GLU A 122 -1.53 -0.02 24.81
C GLU A 122 -1.12 -0.59 23.45
N GLY A 123 0.17 -0.63 23.15
CA GLY A 123 0.78 -1.37 22.05
C GLY A 123 1.15 -0.54 20.81
N LEU A 124 0.58 0.66 20.58
CA LEU A 124 1.01 1.52 19.47
C LEU A 124 2.24 2.37 19.81
N GLY A 125 2.50 2.63 21.12
CA GLY A 125 3.52 3.57 21.57
C GLY A 125 3.15 5.02 21.26
N GLU A 126 4.16 5.91 21.30
CA GLU A 126 3.95 7.33 21.00
C GLU A 126 3.57 7.56 19.54
N THR A 127 2.70 8.53 19.32
CA THR A 127 2.28 8.91 17.97
C THR A 127 3.43 9.57 17.20
N GLN A 128 3.53 9.29 15.90
CA GLN A 128 4.50 9.87 15.00
C GLN A 128 3.85 10.92 14.12
N ASP A 129 4.29 12.16 14.25
CA ASP A 129 3.87 13.24 13.37
C ASP A 129 4.46 13.05 11.96
N VAL A 130 3.61 13.14 10.93
CA VAL A 130 3.97 13.02 9.52
C VAL A 130 3.69 14.34 8.81
N VAL A 131 4.66 14.78 8.03
CA VAL A 131 4.55 15.97 7.17
C VAL A 131 4.79 15.58 5.73
N LEU A 132 3.90 15.97 4.82
CA LEU A 132 4.07 15.78 3.39
C LEU A 132 4.69 17.04 2.77
N TYR A 133 5.93 16.96 2.34
CA TYR A 133 6.58 18.05 1.60
C TYR A 133 6.32 17.85 0.10
N GLY A 134 5.42 18.68 -0.45
CA GLY A 134 4.82 18.49 -1.78
C GLY A 134 3.45 17.81 -1.72
N PHE A 135 2.48 18.41 -2.41
CA PHE A 135 1.08 17.95 -2.42
C PHE A 135 0.58 17.76 -3.86
N GLY A 136 1.43 17.10 -4.67
CA GLY A 136 1.12 16.63 -6.02
C GLY A 136 0.29 15.33 -6.00
N ARG A 137 0.33 14.54 -7.07
CA ARG A 137 -0.42 13.28 -7.14
C ARG A 137 -0.07 12.34 -5.97
N ILE A 138 1.19 11.97 -5.83
CA ILE A 138 1.64 11.06 -4.76
C ILE A 138 1.35 11.64 -3.37
N GLY A 139 1.65 12.92 -3.13
CA GLY A 139 1.37 13.55 -1.84
C GLY A 139 -0.12 13.51 -1.46
N ARG A 140 -1.05 13.68 -2.42
CA ARG A 140 -2.49 13.57 -2.15
C ARG A 140 -2.95 12.12 -1.91
N LEU A 141 -2.38 11.15 -2.63
CA LEU A 141 -2.69 9.73 -2.38
C LEU A 141 -2.16 9.28 -1.03
N LEU A 142 -0.95 9.69 -0.66
CA LEU A 142 -0.42 9.47 0.69
C LEU A 142 -1.31 10.10 1.77
N ALA A 143 -1.80 11.33 1.55
CA ALA A 143 -2.74 11.95 2.48
C ALA A 143 -4.02 11.13 2.61
N ARG A 144 -4.60 10.66 1.51
CA ARG A 144 -5.80 9.79 1.54
C ARG A 144 -5.57 8.50 2.32
N ILE A 145 -4.43 7.84 2.11
CA ILE A 145 -4.08 6.59 2.81
C ILE A 145 -3.86 6.87 4.30
N LEU A 146 -3.09 7.89 4.67
CA LEU A 146 -2.86 8.25 6.07
C LEU A 146 -4.17 8.62 6.79
N LEU A 147 -5.07 9.32 6.10
CA LEU A 147 -6.40 9.68 6.63
C LEU A 147 -7.32 8.46 6.78
N SER A 148 -7.22 7.47 5.91
CA SER A 148 -8.01 6.23 6.05
C SER A 148 -7.54 5.36 7.23
N HIS A 149 -6.30 5.54 7.68
CA HIS A 149 -5.74 4.88 8.86
C HIS A 149 -5.89 5.73 10.15
N ALA A 150 -6.41 6.95 10.04
CA ALA A 150 -6.58 7.82 11.21
C ALA A 150 -7.71 7.31 12.12
N GLY A 151 -7.52 7.41 13.43
CA GLY A 151 -8.54 7.09 14.43
C GLY A 151 -8.35 5.77 15.16
N GLY A 152 -7.42 4.92 14.73
CA GLY A 152 -7.07 3.68 15.42
C GLY A 152 -6.06 2.86 14.62
N GLY A 153 -5.42 1.88 15.25
CA GLY A 153 -4.53 0.91 14.60
C GLY A 153 -3.26 1.46 13.95
N SER A 154 -3.04 2.77 13.97
CA SER A 154 -1.84 3.42 13.43
C SER A 154 -1.35 4.52 14.35
N LYS A 155 -0.03 4.59 14.55
CA LYS A 155 0.59 5.69 15.29
C LYS A 155 0.89 6.91 14.43
N LEU A 156 0.74 6.81 13.10
CA LEU A 156 1.04 7.89 12.16
C LEU A 156 -0.08 8.94 12.18
N ARG A 157 0.31 10.21 12.30
CA ARG A 157 -0.61 11.35 12.24
C ARG A 157 -0.19 12.31 11.15
N LEU A 158 -0.99 12.45 10.12
CA LEU A 158 -0.79 13.52 9.13
C LEU A 158 -1.08 14.88 9.78
N ARG A 159 -0.04 15.71 9.97
CA ARG A 159 -0.14 16.99 10.66
C ARG A 159 -0.08 18.17 9.71
N ALA A 160 0.75 18.09 8.68
CA ALA A 160 0.94 19.21 7.77
C ALA A 160 1.26 18.76 6.34
N VAL A 161 0.98 19.67 5.41
CA VAL A 161 1.50 19.64 4.04
C VAL A 161 2.26 20.93 3.77
N VAL A 162 3.46 20.82 3.18
CA VAL A 162 4.29 21.97 2.81
C VAL A 162 4.24 22.15 1.31
N VAL A 163 3.90 23.34 0.86
CA VAL A 163 3.71 23.65 -0.55
C VAL A 163 4.13 25.09 -0.87
N ARG A 164 4.39 25.36 -2.14
CA ARG A 164 4.54 26.74 -2.62
C ARG A 164 3.17 27.37 -2.84
N LYS A 165 2.94 28.60 -2.37
CA LYS A 165 1.72 29.34 -2.68
C LYS A 165 1.77 29.79 -4.15
N ASN A 166 0.75 29.46 -4.92
CA ASN A 166 0.68 29.81 -6.33
C ASN A 166 -0.33 30.94 -6.61
N THR A 167 -1.46 30.98 -5.88
CA THR A 167 -2.56 31.94 -6.06
C THR A 167 -3.16 32.28 -4.70
N GLU A 168 -4.03 33.28 -4.63
CA GLU A 168 -4.72 33.62 -3.37
C GLU A 168 -5.63 32.50 -2.90
N ASP A 169 -6.36 31.84 -3.81
CA ASP A 169 -7.26 30.72 -3.56
C ASP A 169 -6.55 29.34 -3.55
N ASP A 170 -5.23 29.31 -3.34
CA ASP A 170 -4.40 28.10 -3.38
C ASP A 170 -4.93 27.00 -2.43
N LEU A 171 -5.29 27.38 -1.20
CA LEU A 171 -5.80 26.43 -0.20
C LEU A 171 -7.09 25.73 -0.66
N ILE A 172 -8.05 26.49 -1.19
CA ILE A 172 -9.32 25.95 -1.71
C ILE A 172 -9.07 25.00 -2.87
N LYS A 173 -8.17 25.37 -3.80
CA LYS A 173 -7.80 24.53 -4.94
C LYS A 173 -7.14 23.23 -4.50
N ARG A 174 -6.28 23.24 -3.48
CA ARG A 174 -5.64 22.03 -2.94
C ARG A 174 -6.65 21.11 -2.25
N ALA A 175 -7.56 21.67 -1.47
CA ALA A 175 -8.66 20.91 -0.88
C ALA A 175 -9.57 20.31 -1.96
N SER A 176 -9.85 21.05 -3.04
CA SER A 176 -10.62 20.53 -4.17
C SER A 176 -9.91 19.37 -4.88
N LEU A 177 -8.59 19.46 -5.06
CA LEU A 177 -7.79 18.38 -5.66
C LEU A 177 -7.67 17.15 -4.73
N LEU A 178 -7.70 17.32 -3.41
CA LEU A 178 -7.79 16.19 -2.48
C LEU A 178 -9.17 15.53 -2.53
N ARG A 179 -10.24 16.34 -2.68
CA ARG A 179 -11.63 15.88 -2.74
C ARG A 179 -11.95 15.10 -4.00
N ARG A 180 -11.31 15.45 -5.11
CA ARG A 180 -11.62 14.89 -6.44
C ARG A 180 -10.37 14.40 -7.12
N ASP A 181 -10.43 13.17 -7.61
CA ASP A 181 -9.37 12.57 -8.43
C ASP A 181 -10.01 11.85 -9.61
N SER A 182 -9.52 12.12 -10.82
CA SER A 182 -10.10 11.56 -12.04
C SER A 182 -9.77 10.08 -12.23
N ILE A 183 -8.75 9.58 -11.56
CA ILE A 183 -8.29 8.19 -11.66
C ILE A 183 -8.83 7.38 -10.47
N HIS A 184 -8.52 7.84 -9.24
CA HIS A 184 -8.83 7.12 -8.00
C HIS A 184 -10.17 7.55 -7.37
N GLY A 185 -10.98 8.32 -8.10
CA GLY A 185 -12.31 8.72 -7.66
C GLY A 185 -12.35 9.77 -6.54
N PRO A 186 -13.54 10.06 -6.01
CA PRO A 186 -13.72 11.03 -4.94
C PRO A 186 -13.01 10.57 -3.65
N PHE A 187 -12.70 11.55 -2.78
CA PHE A 187 -12.26 11.27 -1.41
C PHE A 187 -13.40 10.63 -0.63
N ASP A 188 -13.09 9.55 0.06
CA ASP A 188 -14.06 8.86 0.92
C ASP A 188 -14.20 9.60 2.26
N GLY A 189 -15.10 10.58 2.28
CA GLY A 189 -15.37 11.36 3.49
C GLY A 189 -15.63 12.84 3.24
N THR A 190 -15.42 13.65 4.28
CA THR A 190 -15.69 15.09 4.30
C THR A 190 -14.40 15.90 4.34
N ILE A 191 -14.40 17.03 3.63
CA ILE A 191 -13.28 17.98 3.63
C ILE A 191 -13.83 19.39 3.86
N VAL A 192 -13.33 20.07 4.89
CA VAL A 192 -13.63 21.45 5.24
C VAL A 192 -12.35 22.27 5.18
N VAL A 193 -12.44 23.55 4.82
CA VAL A 193 -11.32 24.47 4.72
C VAL A 193 -11.48 25.61 5.71
N ASP A 194 -10.43 25.91 6.44
CA ASP A 194 -10.29 27.09 7.29
C ASP A 194 -9.19 27.99 6.68
N GLU A 195 -9.61 29.04 6.00
CA GLU A 195 -8.69 29.97 5.31
C GLU A 195 -7.92 30.87 6.27
N GLU A 196 -8.47 31.19 7.43
CA GLU A 196 -7.81 32.05 8.43
C GLU A 196 -6.63 31.30 9.05
N ARG A 197 -6.80 30.02 9.36
CA ARG A 197 -5.78 29.17 9.97
C ARG A 197 -4.89 28.45 8.93
N ASN A 198 -5.22 28.53 7.64
CA ASN A 198 -4.62 27.70 6.57
C ASN A 198 -4.69 26.20 6.88
N VAL A 199 -5.86 25.71 7.26
CA VAL A 199 -6.10 24.32 7.65
C VAL A 199 -7.10 23.63 6.71
N ILE A 200 -6.79 22.40 6.33
CA ILE A 200 -7.73 21.48 5.69
C ILE A 200 -8.12 20.43 6.75
N THR A 201 -9.39 20.34 7.09
CA THR A 201 -9.91 19.27 7.97
C THR A 201 -10.54 18.19 7.11
N ALA A 202 -9.98 16.99 7.14
CA ALA A 202 -10.45 15.82 6.40
C ALA A 202 -10.80 14.70 7.38
N ASN A 203 -12.03 14.21 7.36
CA ASN A 203 -12.54 13.21 8.31
C ASN A 203 -12.18 13.50 9.78
N GLY A 204 -12.26 14.78 10.19
CA GLY A 204 -11.91 15.22 11.54
C GLY A 204 -10.41 15.41 11.82
N THR A 205 -9.54 15.06 10.88
CA THR A 205 -8.10 15.31 10.99
C THR A 205 -7.75 16.69 10.46
N GLU A 206 -7.20 17.55 11.29
CA GLU A 206 -6.68 18.87 10.89
C GLU A 206 -5.29 18.73 10.27
N ILE A 207 -5.14 19.25 9.05
CA ILE A 207 -3.91 19.26 8.28
C ILE A 207 -3.50 20.71 8.06
N GLN A 208 -2.40 21.14 8.67
CA GLN A 208 -1.85 22.47 8.48
C GLN A 208 -1.26 22.59 7.07
N VAL A 209 -1.64 23.62 6.32
CA VAL A 209 -1.00 23.94 5.04
C VAL A 209 0.06 25.02 5.29
N ILE A 210 1.31 24.64 5.10
CA ILE A 210 2.48 25.52 5.32
C ILE A 210 3.00 25.95 3.95
N TYR A 211 3.13 27.25 3.77
CA TYR A 211 3.64 27.82 2.52
C TYR A 211 5.14 28.08 2.63
N SER A 212 5.94 27.24 1.97
CA SER A 212 7.39 27.44 1.86
C SER A 212 7.93 26.88 0.53
N SER A 213 9.00 27.45 0.04
CA SER A 213 9.79 26.95 -1.11
C SER A 213 11.15 26.40 -0.70
N ASP A 214 11.53 26.63 0.56
CA ASP A 214 12.82 26.24 1.15
C ASP A 214 12.57 25.43 2.43
N PRO A 215 12.93 24.14 2.47
CA PRO A 215 12.71 23.32 3.64
C PRO A 215 13.48 23.81 4.88
N THR A 216 14.64 24.44 4.71
CA THR A 216 15.49 24.90 5.83
C THR A 216 14.87 26.01 6.65
N THR A 217 13.89 26.73 6.09
CA THR A 217 13.23 27.87 6.72
C THR A 217 11.96 27.50 7.49
N VAL A 218 11.54 26.24 7.45
CA VAL A 218 10.31 25.80 8.11
C VAL A 218 10.59 25.50 9.58
N ASP A 219 9.76 26.06 10.44
CA ASP A 219 9.71 25.71 11.86
C ASP A 219 8.38 25.00 12.15
N TYR A 220 8.42 23.67 12.22
CA TYR A 220 7.26 22.84 12.48
C TYR A 220 6.74 22.97 13.91
N THR A 221 7.60 23.37 14.86
CA THR A 221 7.20 23.50 16.27
C THR A 221 6.18 24.60 16.52
N GLN A 222 6.12 25.63 15.65
CA GLN A 222 5.09 26.67 15.68
C GLN A 222 3.68 26.10 15.48
N TYR A 223 3.57 24.91 14.89
CA TYR A 223 2.31 24.21 14.67
C TYR A 223 2.12 23.03 15.64
N GLY A 224 2.93 22.97 16.70
CA GLY A 224 2.90 21.88 17.68
C GLY A 224 3.33 20.52 17.09
N ILE A 225 4.18 20.53 16.05
CA ILE A 225 4.72 19.35 15.40
C ILE A 225 6.17 19.16 15.86
N GLN A 226 6.46 18.00 16.43
CA GLN A 226 7.78 17.66 16.94
C GLN A 226 8.22 16.30 16.43
N ASP A 227 9.55 16.12 16.29
CA ASP A 227 10.13 14.87 15.83
C ASP A 227 9.49 14.31 14.53
N ALA A 228 9.07 15.21 13.64
CA ALA A 228 8.33 14.86 12.44
C ALA A 228 9.13 13.94 11.51
N LEU A 229 8.42 12.98 10.91
CA LEU A 229 8.87 12.27 9.73
C LEU A 229 8.35 13.03 8.50
N VAL A 230 9.27 13.66 7.77
CA VAL A 230 8.96 14.41 6.54
C VAL A 230 9.05 13.50 5.33
N ILE A 231 7.98 13.44 4.54
CA ILE A 231 7.93 12.68 3.29
C ILE A 231 8.09 13.64 2.12
N ASP A 232 9.24 13.58 1.44
CA ASP A 232 9.50 14.43 0.25
C ASP A 232 8.86 13.80 -1.00
N ASN A 233 7.82 14.46 -1.49
CA ASN A 233 7.07 14.08 -2.68
C ASN A 233 7.41 14.97 -3.89
N THR A 234 8.43 15.81 -3.79
CA THR A 234 8.76 16.78 -4.84
C THR A 234 9.63 16.18 -5.93
N GLY A 235 10.43 15.15 -5.59
CA GLY A 235 11.45 14.59 -6.46
C GLY A 235 12.57 15.56 -6.85
N ARG A 236 12.65 16.72 -6.18
CA ARG A 236 13.65 17.76 -6.42
C ARG A 236 15.03 17.32 -5.92
N TRP A 237 15.07 16.79 -4.70
CA TRP A 237 16.28 16.28 -4.06
C TRP A 237 16.25 14.76 -4.08
N ARG A 238 17.33 14.11 -4.49
CA ARG A 238 17.38 12.65 -4.63
C ARG A 238 18.63 12.02 -4.02
N ASP A 239 19.42 12.80 -3.34
CA ASP A 239 20.63 12.39 -2.62
C ASP A 239 20.57 12.84 -1.16
N VAL A 240 21.46 12.30 -0.36
CA VAL A 240 21.51 12.58 1.08
C VAL A 240 21.76 14.07 1.32
N GLU A 241 22.65 14.70 0.58
CA GLU A 241 22.98 16.12 0.71
C GLU A 241 21.74 17.00 0.53
N GLY A 242 21.00 16.79 -0.56
CA GLY A 242 19.79 17.54 -0.84
C GLY A 242 18.69 17.33 0.19
N LEU A 243 18.49 16.08 0.66
CA LEU A 243 17.45 15.74 1.64
C LEU A 243 17.81 16.17 3.06
N THR A 244 19.10 16.32 3.38
CA THR A 244 19.55 16.86 4.68
C THR A 244 19.00 18.26 4.95
N GLN A 245 18.62 19.01 3.92
CA GLN A 245 17.95 20.31 4.07
C GLN A 245 16.67 20.20 4.90
N HIS A 246 15.93 19.10 4.79
CA HIS A 246 14.74 18.88 5.63
C HIS A 246 15.08 18.67 7.10
N LEU A 247 16.24 18.08 7.41
CA LEU A 247 16.68 17.89 8.80
C LEU A 247 17.14 19.19 9.48
N GLN A 248 17.36 20.26 8.70
CA GLN A 248 17.66 21.59 9.23
C GLN A 248 16.39 22.33 9.69
N ALA A 249 15.21 21.87 9.24
CA ALA A 249 13.93 22.41 9.69
C ALA A 249 13.68 22.04 11.16
N THR A 250 13.35 23.05 11.99
CA THR A 250 13.06 22.82 13.40
C THR A 250 11.84 21.90 13.55
N GLY A 251 11.98 20.83 14.34
CA GLY A 251 10.92 19.83 14.56
C GLY A 251 10.95 18.62 13.61
N THR A 252 11.96 18.52 12.71
CA THR A 252 12.15 17.33 11.84
C THR A 252 13.15 16.36 12.47
N LYS A 253 12.83 15.06 12.41
CA LYS A 253 13.70 13.98 12.89
C LYS A 253 14.12 13.01 11.80
N LYS A 254 13.22 12.65 10.91
CA LYS A 254 13.44 11.66 9.83
C LYS A 254 12.89 12.18 8.50
N VAL A 255 13.47 11.68 7.40
CA VAL A 255 13.07 12.06 6.04
C VAL A 255 12.91 10.82 5.18
N LEU A 256 11.80 10.71 4.48
CA LEU A 256 11.57 9.68 3.47
C LEU A 256 11.42 10.31 2.09
N LEU A 257 12.16 9.81 1.11
CA LEU A 257 12.05 10.21 -0.28
C LEU A 257 11.11 9.28 -1.05
N THR A 258 10.11 9.82 -1.75
CA THR A 258 9.19 9.06 -2.64
C THR A 258 9.69 8.98 -4.09
N ALA A 259 10.97 8.76 -4.26
CA ALA A 259 11.63 8.57 -5.55
C ALA A 259 12.91 7.74 -5.36
N PRO A 260 13.50 7.17 -6.43
CA PRO A 260 14.77 6.45 -6.31
C PRO A 260 15.88 7.33 -5.76
N GLY A 261 16.45 6.93 -4.63
CA GLY A 261 17.59 7.59 -4.00
C GLY A 261 18.89 7.32 -4.74
N LYS A 262 19.75 8.36 -4.82
CA LYS A 262 21.08 8.31 -5.43
C LYS A 262 22.17 8.04 -4.39
N GLY A 263 23.35 7.62 -4.86
CA GLY A 263 24.49 7.33 -4.01
C GLY A 263 24.23 6.18 -3.06
N GLU A 264 24.77 6.28 -1.86
CA GLU A 264 24.71 5.24 -0.80
C GLU A 264 23.39 5.24 -0.01
N MET A 265 22.41 6.08 -0.39
CA MET A 265 21.12 6.11 0.26
C MET A 265 20.44 4.73 0.17
N LYS A 266 19.94 4.24 1.31
CA LYS A 266 19.11 3.03 1.35
C LYS A 266 17.85 3.25 0.52
N ASN A 267 17.60 2.35 -0.43
CA ASN A 267 16.38 2.29 -1.22
C ASN A 267 15.59 1.09 -0.71
N ILE A 268 14.51 1.34 -0.02
CA ILE A 268 13.73 0.34 0.69
C ILE A 268 12.57 -0.14 -0.19
N VAL A 269 12.48 -1.45 -0.32
CA VAL A 269 11.30 -2.17 -0.82
C VAL A 269 10.74 -2.96 0.34
N PHE A 270 9.55 -2.56 0.81
CA PHE A 270 8.97 -3.14 2.01
C PHE A 270 8.75 -4.65 1.86
N GLY A 271 9.09 -5.40 2.91
CA GLY A 271 9.04 -6.87 2.94
C GLY A 271 10.25 -7.55 2.28
N VAL A 272 11.07 -6.82 1.52
CA VAL A 272 12.28 -7.36 0.88
C VAL A 272 13.53 -7.01 1.69
N ASN A 273 13.75 -5.72 1.92
CA ASN A 273 14.89 -5.22 2.69
C ASN A 273 14.47 -4.17 3.75
N SER A 274 13.21 -4.15 4.14
CA SER A 274 12.72 -3.21 5.17
C SER A 274 13.36 -3.42 6.54
N ASP A 275 13.89 -4.61 6.83
CA ASP A 275 14.58 -4.92 8.07
C ASP A 275 15.99 -4.32 8.16
N GLU A 276 16.50 -3.78 7.05
CA GLU A 276 17.73 -2.97 7.06
C GLU A 276 17.52 -1.58 7.69
N ILE A 277 16.27 -1.14 7.89
CA ILE A 277 15.96 0.13 8.56
C ILE A 277 16.28 -0.01 10.04
N THR A 278 17.10 0.91 10.52
CA THR A 278 17.48 1.01 11.94
C THR A 278 17.06 2.38 12.50
N ASP A 279 17.08 2.54 13.82
CA ASP A 279 16.78 3.82 14.48
C ASP A 279 17.74 4.95 14.08
N GLN A 280 18.95 4.60 13.60
CA GLN A 280 19.96 5.54 13.16
C GLN A 280 19.69 6.08 11.73
N ASP A 281 18.82 5.43 10.96
CA ASP A 281 18.50 5.86 9.61
C ASP A 281 17.57 7.08 9.65
N THR A 282 18.14 8.25 9.42
CA THR A 282 17.41 9.52 9.37
C THR A 282 16.88 9.85 7.97
N ILE A 283 17.52 9.33 6.92
CA ILE A 283 17.13 9.56 5.51
C ILE A 283 17.12 8.23 4.78
N VAL A 284 15.95 7.84 4.22
CA VAL A 284 15.81 6.67 3.36
C VAL A 284 14.94 7.00 2.14
N SER A 285 14.99 6.15 1.12
CA SER A 285 14.14 6.24 -0.06
C SER A 285 13.21 5.03 -0.12
N ALA A 286 11.95 5.25 -0.49
CA ALA A 286 10.99 4.17 -0.79
C ALA A 286 11.15 3.61 -2.23
N ALA A 287 12.30 3.82 -2.87
CA ALA A 287 12.61 3.40 -4.24
C ALA A 287 11.59 3.95 -5.28
N SER A 288 11.35 3.25 -6.38
CA SER A 288 10.36 3.62 -7.40
C SER A 288 9.16 2.68 -7.40
N CYS A 289 8.06 3.12 -8.05
CA CYS A 289 6.88 2.30 -8.26
C CYS A 289 7.22 0.97 -8.99
N THR A 290 8.01 1.05 -10.07
CA THR A 290 8.44 -0.15 -10.81
C THR A 290 9.32 -1.05 -9.94
N THR A 291 10.27 -0.49 -9.20
CA THR A 291 11.13 -1.29 -8.30
C THR A 291 10.28 -2.01 -7.25
N ASN A 292 9.32 -1.33 -6.63
CA ASN A 292 8.39 -1.95 -5.68
C ASN A 292 7.54 -3.04 -6.34
N GLY A 293 7.03 -2.78 -7.55
CA GLY A 293 6.17 -3.73 -8.27
C GLY A 293 6.85 -5.06 -8.62
N ILE A 294 8.14 -5.01 -8.98
CA ILE A 294 8.85 -6.20 -9.48
C ILE A 294 9.71 -6.92 -8.43
N THR A 295 10.28 -6.20 -7.46
CA THR A 295 11.28 -6.78 -6.55
C THR A 295 10.71 -7.87 -5.65
N PRO A 296 9.50 -7.77 -5.08
CA PRO A 296 8.90 -8.85 -4.30
C PRO A 296 8.73 -10.14 -5.13
N VAL A 297 8.27 -10.02 -6.37
CA VAL A 297 8.11 -11.15 -7.28
C VAL A 297 9.47 -11.76 -7.63
N LEU A 298 10.46 -10.93 -7.95
CA LEU A 298 11.82 -11.37 -8.24
C LEU A 298 12.46 -12.07 -7.05
N LYS A 299 12.20 -11.61 -5.82
CA LYS A 299 12.67 -12.28 -4.59
C LYS A 299 12.13 -13.70 -4.51
N VAL A 300 10.82 -13.89 -4.65
CA VAL A 300 10.20 -15.22 -4.58
C VAL A 300 10.76 -16.15 -5.65
N VAL A 301 10.91 -15.67 -6.88
CA VAL A 301 11.44 -16.49 -7.98
C VAL A 301 12.94 -16.80 -7.79
N ASN A 302 13.72 -15.83 -7.33
CA ASN A 302 15.14 -16.03 -7.09
C ASN A 302 15.40 -17.00 -5.93
N ASP A 303 14.67 -16.88 -4.83
CA ASP A 303 14.81 -17.75 -3.67
C ASP A 303 14.46 -19.21 -3.99
N GLU A 304 13.44 -19.44 -4.83
CA GLU A 304 12.98 -20.79 -5.16
C GLU A 304 13.77 -21.42 -6.31
N TYR A 305 13.98 -20.68 -7.40
CA TYR A 305 14.50 -21.22 -8.66
C TYR A 305 15.90 -20.72 -9.03
N GLY A 306 16.40 -19.66 -8.38
CA GLY A 306 17.64 -18.99 -8.75
C GLY A 306 17.53 -18.24 -10.09
N VAL A 307 17.90 -16.97 -10.11
CA VAL A 307 17.93 -16.15 -11.33
C VAL A 307 19.37 -16.02 -11.83
N GLN A 308 19.65 -16.49 -13.03
CA GLN A 308 20.95 -16.34 -13.70
C GLN A 308 21.09 -14.95 -14.33
N TYR A 309 20.11 -14.57 -15.13
CA TYR A 309 19.97 -13.24 -15.74
C TYR A 309 18.52 -12.99 -16.14
N GLY A 310 18.20 -11.73 -16.44
CA GLY A 310 16.86 -11.37 -16.89
C GLY A 310 16.77 -10.00 -17.54
N HIS A 311 15.61 -9.78 -18.15
CA HIS A 311 15.24 -8.49 -18.71
C HIS A 311 13.86 -8.08 -18.22
N VAL A 312 13.76 -6.83 -17.77
CA VAL A 312 12.50 -6.22 -17.34
C VAL A 312 12.12 -5.13 -18.33
N GLU A 313 11.04 -5.36 -19.06
CA GLU A 313 10.40 -4.32 -19.87
C GLU A 313 9.16 -3.82 -19.11
N THR A 314 9.05 -2.52 -18.86
CA THR A 314 7.83 -1.98 -18.26
C THR A 314 7.03 -1.18 -19.27
N VAL A 315 5.81 -1.64 -19.53
CA VAL A 315 4.76 -0.90 -20.24
C VAL A 315 4.12 0.03 -19.20
N HIS A 316 4.57 1.28 -19.19
CA HIS A 316 4.32 2.20 -18.09
C HIS A 316 3.34 3.32 -18.47
N ALA A 317 2.37 3.58 -17.61
CA ALA A 317 1.48 4.71 -17.74
C ALA A 317 2.29 6.02 -17.87
N PHE A 318 1.76 7.01 -18.58
CA PHE A 318 2.40 8.32 -18.66
C PHE A 318 2.39 9.02 -17.29
N THR A 319 3.35 9.89 -17.06
CA THR A 319 3.48 10.65 -15.81
C THR A 319 3.65 12.14 -16.13
N ASN A 320 3.47 13.01 -15.12
CA ASN A 320 3.52 14.47 -15.29
C ASN A 320 4.85 15.03 -15.80
N ASP A 321 5.89 14.21 -15.92
CA ASP A 321 7.15 14.62 -16.55
C ASP A 321 7.08 14.59 -18.09
N GLN A 322 6.05 13.97 -18.67
CA GLN A 322 5.82 13.96 -20.11
C GLN A 322 4.93 15.15 -20.52
N ASN A 323 5.16 15.68 -21.72
CA ASN A 323 4.34 16.77 -22.23
C ASN A 323 2.99 16.24 -22.72
N LEU A 324 1.94 16.99 -22.45
CA LEU A 324 0.59 16.68 -22.95
C LEU A 324 0.52 16.84 -24.47
N THR A 325 1.17 17.88 -25.00
CA THR A 325 1.35 18.15 -26.43
C THR A 325 2.84 18.27 -26.73
N ASP A 326 3.24 18.16 -28.02
CA ASP A 326 4.63 18.27 -28.44
C ASP A 326 5.27 19.56 -27.92
N ASN A 327 6.30 19.47 -27.10
CA ASN A 327 6.99 20.61 -26.55
C ASN A 327 8.44 20.25 -26.13
N PHE A 328 9.24 21.25 -25.81
CA PHE A 328 10.62 21.06 -25.36
C PHE A 328 10.68 20.20 -24.08
N HIS A 329 11.56 19.22 -24.09
CA HIS A 329 11.88 18.39 -22.94
C HIS A 329 13.34 17.93 -23.04
N LYS A 330 14.04 17.86 -21.90
CA LYS A 330 15.44 17.39 -21.86
C LYS A 330 15.65 15.97 -22.43
N GLY A 331 14.66 15.09 -22.30
CA GLY A 331 14.62 13.78 -22.93
C GLY A 331 13.80 13.88 -24.21
N ALA A 332 14.42 13.82 -25.38
CA ALA A 332 13.82 14.13 -26.68
C ALA A 332 12.46 13.42 -26.92
N ARG A 333 12.38 12.12 -26.64
CA ARG A 333 11.15 11.34 -26.85
C ARG A 333 10.04 11.72 -25.86
N ARG A 334 10.36 12.13 -24.63
CA ARG A 334 9.37 12.53 -23.60
C ARG A 334 8.73 13.88 -23.87
N GLY A 335 9.28 14.66 -24.82
CA GLY A 335 8.68 15.90 -25.30
C GLY A 335 7.51 15.72 -26.25
N ARG A 336 7.27 14.49 -26.75
CA ARG A 336 6.14 14.19 -27.64
C ARG A 336 4.88 13.95 -26.82
N ALA A 337 3.74 14.26 -27.43
CA ALA A 337 2.40 14.19 -26.83
C ALA A 337 2.14 12.82 -26.16
N ALA A 338 2.00 12.81 -24.84
CA ALA A 338 1.87 11.60 -24.03
C ALA A 338 0.60 10.80 -24.33
N GLY A 339 -0.50 11.48 -24.63
CA GLY A 339 -1.79 10.86 -24.93
C GLY A 339 -1.91 10.22 -26.33
N LEU A 340 -0.88 10.39 -27.19
CA LEU A 340 -0.91 9.91 -28.58
C LEU A 340 0.22 8.94 -28.91
N ASN A 341 1.27 8.89 -28.12
CA ASN A 341 2.49 8.19 -28.48
C ASN A 341 2.92 7.14 -27.46
N MET A 342 3.41 6.00 -27.96
CA MET A 342 4.26 5.12 -27.20
C MET A 342 5.69 5.65 -27.25
N VAL A 343 6.34 5.74 -26.10
CA VAL A 343 7.66 6.36 -25.95
C VAL A 343 8.63 5.40 -25.29
N LEU A 344 9.65 4.96 -26.03
CA LEU A 344 10.78 4.23 -25.47
C LEU A 344 11.60 5.17 -24.57
N THR A 345 11.89 4.72 -23.36
CA THR A 345 12.72 5.48 -22.41
C THR A 345 13.51 4.54 -21.51
N GLU A 346 14.52 5.07 -20.88
CA GLU A 346 15.30 4.31 -19.91
C GLU A 346 14.50 4.13 -18.59
N THR A 347 14.73 2.99 -17.93
CA THR A 347 14.33 2.76 -16.56
C THR A 347 15.52 2.40 -15.69
N GLY A 348 15.60 3.00 -14.51
CA GLY A 348 16.59 2.62 -13.51
C GLY A 348 16.16 1.41 -12.65
N ALA A 349 14.94 0.87 -12.89
CA ALA A 349 14.34 -0.14 -12.01
C ALA A 349 15.19 -1.42 -11.93
N ALA A 350 15.70 -1.95 -13.04
CA ALA A 350 16.54 -3.14 -13.05
C ALA A 350 17.82 -2.96 -12.20
N LYS A 351 18.46 -1.79 -12.27
CA LYS A 351 19.62 -1.46 -11.43
C LYS A 351 19.20 -1.21 -9.97
N ALA A 352 18.01 -0.65 -9.73
CA ALA A 352 17.51 -0.35 -8.42
C ALA A 352 17.10 -1.62 -7.64
N VAL A 353 16.66 -2.69 -8.34
CA VAL A 353 16.43 -4.00 -7.72
C VAL A 353 17.67 -4.49 -6.98
N ALA A 354 18.85 -4.31 -7.54
CA ALA A 354 20.10 -4.76 -6.91
C ALA A 354 20.47 -4.01 -5.62
N LYS A 355 19.80 -2.89 -5.32
CA LYS A 355 19.96 -2.21 -4.02
C LYS A 355 19.14 -2.91 -2.91
N ALA A 356 18.00 -3.51 -3.26
CA ALA A 356 17.15 -4.24 -2.32
C ALA A 356 17.40 -5.76 -2.34
N LEU A 357 17.91 -6.30 -3.46
CA LEU A 357 18.30 -7.70 -3.66
C LEU A 357 19.72 -7.75 -4.25
N PRO A 358 20.76 -7.64 -3.42
CA PRO A 358 22.14 -7.57 -3.88
C PRO A 358 22.61 -8.78 -4.73
N GLU A 359 22.01 -9.95 -4.52
CA GLU A 359 22.28 -11.18 -5.27
C GLU A 359 21.89 -11.09 -6.76
N LEU A 360 21.03 -10.13 -7.13
CA LEU A 360 20.68 -9.84 -8.52
C LEU A 360 21.55 -8.74 -9.16
N LYS A 361 22.59 -8.30 -8.48
CA LYS A 361 23.51 -7.28 -9.01
C LYS A 361 24.16 -7.74 -10.32
N GLY A 362 23.96 -6.95 -11.38
CA GLY A 362 24.50 -7.23 -12.71
C GLY A 362 23.76 -8.29 -13.52
N LYS A 363 22.75 -8.95 -12.93
CA LYS A 363 21.97 -10.00 -13.61
C LYS A 363 20.78 -9.45 -14.40
N LEU A 364 20.33 -8.22 -14.12
CA LEU A 364 19.12 -7.66 -14.73
C LEU A 364 19.44 -6.48 -15.64
N SER A 365 18.79 -6.46 -16.80
CA SER A 365 18.67 -5.31 -17.69
C SER A 365 17.23 -4.83 -17.77
N GLY A 366 16.97 -3.62 -18.28
CA GLY A 366 15.59 -3.18 -18.44
C GLY A 366 15.42 -1.87 -19.18
N ASN A 367 14.22 -1.70 -19.76
CA ASN A 367 13.74 -0.52 -20.44
C ASN A 367 12.32 -0.19 -20.00
N ALA A 368 11.79 0.93 -20.49
CA ALA A 368 10.40 1.33 -20.30
C ALA A 368 9.78 1.78 -21.62
N ILE A 369 8.53 1.39 -21.84
CA ILE A 369 7.68 1.90 -22.91
C ILE A 369 6.56 2.71 -22.22
N ARG A 370 6.56 4.03 -22.37
CA ARG A 370 5.45 4.87 -21.92
C ARG A 370 4.29 4.74 -22.89
N VAL A 371 3.08 4.54 -22.37
CA VAL A 371 1.86 4.34 -23.15
C VAL A 371 0.78 5.37 -22.79
N PRO A 372 -0.20 5.61 -23.68
CA PRO A 372 -1.28 6.57 -23.45
C PRO A 372 -2.34 6.11 -22.43
N THR A 373 -1.92 5.58 -21.30
CA THR A 373 -2.79 5.24 -20.15
C THR A 373 -2.42 6.11 -18.96
N PRO A 374 -3.40 6.63 -18.20
CA PRO A 374 -3.14 7.59 -17.12
C PRO A 374 -2.59 6.93 -15.85
N ASP A 375 -2.88 5.66 -15.64
CA ASP A 375 -2.45 4.88 -14.47
C ASP A 375 -2.47 3.40 -14.76
N VAL A 376 -1.91 2.62 -13.88
CA VAL A 376 -1.61 1.19 -13.96
C VAL A 376 -0.63 0.86 -15.06
N SER A 377 0.51 0.37 -14.64
CA SER A 377 1.62 -0.10 -15.46
C SER A 377 1.71 -1.62 -15.42
N MET A 378 2.42 -2.21 -16.37
CA MET A 378 2.69 -3.64 -16.41
C MET A 378 4.18 -3.89 -16.63
N ALA A 379 4.79 -4.72 -15.80
CA ALA A 379 6.14 -5.20 -16.03
C ALA A 379 6.11 -6.58 -16.69
N ILE A 380 6.90 -6.73 -17.75
CA ILE A 380 7.20 -8.00 -18.40
C ILE A 380 8.58 -8.41 -17.90
N ILE A 381 8.66 -9.51 -17.17
CA ILE A 381 9.87 -9.99 -16.52
C ILE A 381 10.28 -11.29 -17.21
N ASN A 382 11.32 -11.23 -18.05
CA ASN A 382 11.88 -12.38 -18.73
C ASN A 382 13.13 -12.86 -17.99
N LEU A 383 13.12 -14.10 -17.51
CA LEU A 383 14.14 -14.66 -16.63
C LEU A 383 14.73 -15.96 -17.20
N SER A 384 16.03 -16.10 -17.06
CA SER A 384 16.73 -17.38 -17.13
C SER A 384 16.96 -17.89 -15.71
N LEU A 385 16.52 -19.12 -15.46
CA LEU A 385 16.50 -19.75 -14.14
C LEU A 385 17.61 -20.82 -14.01
N GLU A 386 18.11 -21.00 -12.79
CA GLU A 386 19.06 -22.07 -12.46
C GLU A 386 18.36 -23.43 -12.40
N LYS A 387 17.20 -23.47 -11.74
CA LYS A 387 16.35 -24.66 -11.61
C LYS A 387 15.19 -24.59 -12.58
N ALA A 388 14.85 -25.70 -13.19
CA ALA A 388 13.68 -25.80 -14.06
C ALA A 388 12.40 -25.74 -13.25
N THR A 389 11.34 -25.21 -13.87
CA THR A 389 9.97 -25.18 -13.33
C THR A 389 8.96 -25.32 -14.45
N SER A 390 7.67 -25.46 -14.12
CA SER A 390 6.56 -25.38 -15.05
C SER A 390 5.71 -24.14 -14.81
N VAL A 391 4.77 -23.85 -15.70
CA VAL A 391 3.79 -22.75 -15.52
C VAL A 391 2.99 -23.01 -14.26
N GLU A 392 2.53 -24.25 -14.06
CA GLU A 392 1.70 -24.66 -12.94
C GLU A 392 2.43 -24.50 -11.59
N GLU A 393 3.68 -24.97 -11.51
CA GLU A 393 4.49 -24.86 -10.29
C GLU A 393 4.82 -23.42 -9.94
N LEU A 394 5.25 -22.63 -10.92
CA LEU A 394 5.60 -21.22 -10.74
C LEU A 394 4.36 -20.40 -10.30
N ASN A 395 3.23 -20.60 -10.98
CA ASN A 395 1.97 -19.94 -10.64
C ASN A 395 1.47 -20.36 -9.25
N ALA A 396 1.52 -21.64 -8.91
CA ALA A 396 1.11 -22.13 -7.59
C ALA A 396 2.00 -21.53 -6.47
N ARG A 397 3.32 -21.38 -6.73
CA ARG A 397 4.24 -20.75 -5.78
C ARG A 397 3.91 -19.27 -5.56
N LEU A 398 3.70 -18.51 -6.64
CA LEU A 398 3.38 -17.07 -6.58
C LEU A 398 1.98 -16.83 -5.98
N GLN A 399 0.99 -17.66 -6.34
CA GLN A 399 -0.35 -17.59 -5.75
C GLN A 399 -0.30 -17.86 -4.24
N ARG A 400 0.40 -18.88 -3.79
CA ARG A 400 0.57 -19.18 -2.36
C ARG A 400 1.22 -18.00 -1.63
N GLU A 401 2.27 -17.40 -2.22
CA GLU A 401 2.90 -16.22 -1.64
C GLU A 401 1.92 -15.07 -1.47
N SER A 402 1.11 -14.78 -2.50
CA SER A 402 0.13 -13.69 -2.48
C SER A 402 -0.98 -13.88 -1.43
N LEU A 403 -1.26 -15.11 -1.02
CA LEU A 403 -2.37 -15.43 -0.13
C LEU A 403 -1.90 -15.60 1.33
N THR A 404 -0.82 -16.36 1.53
CA THR A 404 -0.38 -16.79 2.87
C THR A 404 1.08 -16.56 3.16
N GLY A 405 1.89 -16.15 2.16
CA GLY A 405 3.31 -15.89 2.33
C GLY A 405 3.63 -14.61 3.10
N GLU A 406 4.90 -14.38 3.35
CA GLU A 406 5.41 -13.17 4.02
C GLU A 406 5.18 -11.92 3.19
N LEU A 407 5.27 -12.03 1.85
CA LEU A 407 5.06 -10.94 0.90
C LEU A 407 3.59 -10.79 0.44
N ARG A 408 2.62 -11.41 1.14
CA ARG A 408 1.18 -11.31 0.80
C ARG A 408 0.64 -9.88 0.79
N GLY A 409 1.29 -8.96 1.50
CA GLY A 409 0.96 -7.54 1.49
C GLY A 409 1.49 -6.80 0.25
N GLN A 410 2.49 -7.35 -0.42
CA GLN A 410 3.17 -6.77 -1.57
C GLN A 410 2.75 -7.43 -2.89
N ILE A 411 2.57 -8.74 -2.89
CA ILE A 411 2.23 -9.52 -4.08
C ILE A 411 0.73 -9.81 -4.11
N GLY A 412 0.07 -9.46 -5.21
CA GLY A 412 -1.23 -9.97 -5.60
C GLY A 412 -1.09 -11.03 -6.69
N TYR A 413 -2.16 -11.80 -6.93
CA TYR A 413 -2.22 -12.80 -7.97
C TYR A 413 -3.61 -12.82 -8.60
N VAL A 414 -3.68 -12.92 -9.92
CA VAL A 414 -4.93 -13.01 -10.67
C VAL A 414 -4.83 -14.11 -11.73
N ASP A 415 -5.93 -14.81 -11.93
CA ASP A 415 -6.11 -15.90 -12.92
C ASP A 415 -7.39 -15.72 -13.74
N SER A 416 -7.85 -14.50 -13.91
CA SER A 416 -9.04 -14.16 -14.70
C SER A 416 -8.67 -13.77 -16.12
N PRO A 417 -9.34 -14.30 -17.15
CA PRO A 417 -9.08 -13.94 -18.54
C PRO A 417 -9.64 -12.56 -18.94
N GLU A 418 -10.36 -11.89 -18.06
CA GLU A 418 -11.06 -10.65 -18.36
C GLU A 418 -10.32 -9.39 -17.88
N VAL A 419 -9.24 -9.56 -17.08
CA VAL A 419 -8.57 -8.41 -16.45
C VAL A 419 -7.80 -7.56 -17.45
N VAL A 420 -7.90 -6.26 -17.24
CA VAL A 420 -7.18 -5.21 -17.96
C VAL A 420 -6.65 -4.18 -16.96
N SER A 421 -5.87 -3.22 -17.41
CA SER A 421 -5.22 -2.23 -16.54
C SER A 421 -6.18 -1.53 -15.56
N THR A 422 -7.40 -1.21 -15.97
CA THR A 422 -8.37 -0.48 -15.11
C THR A 422 -8.88 -1.30 -13.93
N ASP A 423 -8.77 -2.63 -13.97
CA ASP A 423 -9.16 -3.51 -12.86
C ASP A 423 -8.20 -3.43 -11.67
N PHE A 424 -7.02 -2.86 -11.88
CA PHE A 424 -5.99 -2.72 -10.85
C PHE A 424 -5.86 -1.31 -10.30
N VAL A 425 -6.65 -0.35 -10.80
CA VAL A 425 -6.72 1.01 -10.23
C VAL A 425 -7.21 0.92 -8.78
N GLY A 426 -6.45 1.50 -7.86
CA GLY A 426 -6.73 1.44 -6.42
C GLY A 426 -6.26 0.14 -5.74
N SER A 427 -5.46 -0.70 -6.41
CA SER A 427 -4.80 -1.84 -5.77
C SER A 427 -3.76 -1.36 -4.76
N ASP A 428 -3.81 -1.89 -3.54
CA ASP A 428 -2.84 -1.62 -2.46
C ASP A 428 -1.59 -2.49 -2.53
N ARG A 429 -1.53 -3.42 -3.51
CA ARG A 429 -0.39 -4.30 -3.73
C ARG A 429 0.74 -3.56 -4.45
N ALA A 430 1.97 -3.97 -4.17
CA ALA A 430 3.12 -3.48 -4.92
C ALA A 430 3.09 -3.94 -6.38
N GLY A 431 2.71 -5.21 -6.60
CA GLY A 431 2.51 -5.81 -7.91
C GLY A 431 1.52 -6.97 -7.87
N VAL A 432 0.80 -7.18 -8.95
CA VAL A 432 -0.18 -8.28 -9.11
C VAL A 432 0.26 -9.16 -10.29
N VAL A 433 0.62 -10.41 -9.99
CA VAL A 433 1.03 -11.37 -11.01
C VAL A 433 -0.18 -11.84 -11.80
N ASP A 434 -0.10 -11.79 -13.13
CA ASP A 434 -1.07 -12.36 -14.05
C ASP A 434 -0.70 -13.81 -14.37
N GLY A 435 -1.36 -14.73 -13.68
CA GLY A 435 -1.05 -16.15 -13.79
C GLY A 435 -1.38 -16.75 -15.15
N LEU A 436 -2.40 -16.24 -15.85
CA LEU A 436 -2.77 -16.73 -17.18
C LEU A 436 -1.79 -16.27 -18.28
N ALA A 437 -1.05 -15.19 -18.01
CA ALA A 437 -0.04 -14.68 -18.93
C ALA A 437 1.35 -15.30 -18.69
N THR A 438 1.54 -16.08 -17.63
CA THR A 438 2.82 -16.73 -17.31
C THR A 438 3.23 -17.72 -18.43
N LEU A 439 4.47 -17.63 -18.88
CA LEU A 439 5.04 -18.54 -19.87
C LEU A 439 6.31 -19.19 -19.31
N VAL A 440 6.49 -20.47 -19.59
CA VAL A 440 7.71 -21.21 -19.28
C VAL A 440 8.11 -22.04 -20.49
N ASN A 441 9.37 -21.95 -20.90
CA ASN A 441 9.94 -22.67 -22.04
C ASN A 441 11.39 -23.09 -21.78
N ASN A 442 12.07 -23.58 -22.80
CA ASN A 442 13.45 -24.05 -22.72
C ASN A 442 13.65 -25.07 -21.58
N GLU A 443 12.90 -26.16 -21.62
CA GLU A 443 12.94 -27.22 -20.61
C GLU A 443 12.76 -26.71 -19.17
N GLY A 444 11.91 -25.68 -19.01
CA GLY A 444 11.58 -25.10 -17.72
C GLY A 444 12.54 -24.01 -17.21
N LYS A 445 13.55 -23.64 -17.98
CA LYS A 445 14.59 -22.70 -17.54
C LYS A 445 14.39 -21.25 -17.98
N ASN A 446 13.41 -20.98 -18.82
CA ASN A 446 13.05 -19.60 -19.18
C ASN A 446 11.61 -19.33 -18.73
N ALA A 447 11.45 -18.33 -17.87
CA ALA A 447 10.14 -17.88 -17.39
C ALA A 447 9.88 -16.43 -17.84
N ILE A 448 8.66 -16.17 -18.28
CA ILE A 448 8.17 -14.82 -18.54
C ILE A 448 6.95 -14.58 -17.65
N LEU A 449 7.05 -13.56 -16.82
CA LEU A 449 5.99 -13.13 -15.91
C LEU A 449 5.46 -11.77 -16.32
N TYR A 450 4.17 -11.57 -16.13
CA TYR A 450 3.50 -10.29 -16.29
C TYR A 450 3.00 -9.83 -14.94
N VAL A 451 3.38 -8.60 -14.55
CA VAL A 451 3.06 -8.05 -13.23
C VAL A 451 2.42 -6.68 -13.42
N TRP A 452 1.14 -6.58 -13.10
CA TRP A 452 0.39 -5.32 -13.04
C TRP A 452 0.74 -4.56 -11.77
N TYR A 453 0.80 -3.24 -11.84
CA TYR A 453 0.99 -2.41 -10.65
C TYR A 453 0.36 -1.03 -10.83
N ASP A 454 -0.44 -0.63 -9.84
CA ASP A 454 -0.88 0.75 -9.72
C ASP A 454 0.32 1.59 -9.31
N ASN A 455 0.88 2.32 -10.27
CA ASN A 455 2.12 3.06 -10.09
C ASN A 455 1.97 4.32 -9.23
N GLU A 456 0.75 4.67 -8.84
CA GLU A 456 0.42 5.78 -7.97
C GLU A 456 -0.08 5.30 -6.59
N TYR A 457 -1.21 4.61 -6.53
CA TYR A 457 -1.85 4.19 -5.28
C TYR A 457 -1.14 3.00 -4.63
N GLY A 458 -0.86 1.94 -5.38
CA GLY A 458 -0.14 0.78 -4.89
C GLY A 458 1.25 1.15 -4.39
N TYR A 459 1.96 2.02 -5.13
CA TYR A 459 3.23 2.57 -4.69
C TYR A 459 3.09 3.39 -3.40
N SER A 460 2.06 4.24 -3.29
CA SER A 460 1.83 5.05 -2.09
C SER A 460 1.57 4.19 -0.85
N HIS A 461 0.93 3.03 -0.98
CA HIS A 461 0.80 2.06 0.10
C HIS A 461 2.16 1.49 0.55
N GLN A 462 3.07 1.20 -0.40
CA GLN A 462 4.41 0.75 -0.02
C GLN A 462 5.19 1.86 0.71
N VAL A 463 5.05 3.12 0.28
CA VAL A 463 5.61 4.28 0.99
C VAL A 463 5.11 4.34 2.43
N VAL A 464 3.79 4.21 2.67
CA VAL A 464 3.22 4.25 4.03
C VAL A 464 3.76 3.11 4.90
N ARG A 465 3.90 1.90 4.36
CA ARG A 465 4.51 0.77 5.09
C ARG A 465 5.97 1.04 5.50
N VAL A 466 6.75 1.70 4.62
CA VAL A 466 8.11 2.13 4.98
C VAL A 466 8.07 3.20 6.08
N VAL A 467 7.12 4.14 6.04
CA VAL A 467 6.92 5.15 7.10
C VAL A 467 6.58 4.49 8.43
N GLU A 468 5.68 3.51 8.44
CA GLU A 468 5.32 2.72 9.63
C GLU A 468 6.55 2.05 10.24
N LYS A 469 7.38 1.39 9.42
CA LYS A 469 8.64 0.78 9.86
C LYS A 469 9.63 1.81 10.42
N MET A 470 9.81 2.96 9.75
CA MET A 470 10.66 4.07 10.23
C MET A 470 10.15 4.66 11.55
N ALA A 471 8.85 4.65 11.77
CA ALA A 471 8.22 5.09 13.01
C ALA A 471 8.32 4.05 14.13
N GLY A 472 8.84 2.85 13.86
CA GLY A 472 8.87 1.75 14.84
C GLY A 472 7.48 1.24 15.19
N GLN A 473 6.55 1.25 14.22
CA GLN A 473 5.25 0.61 14.41
C GLN A 473 5.43 -0.90 14.24
N ASP A 474 5.31 -1.60 15.34
CA ASP A 474 5.32 -3.06 15.40
C ASP A 474 4.09 -3.52 16.18
N VAL A 475 3.12 -4.05 15.45
CA VAL A 475 1.82 -4.44 16.01
C VAL A 475 1.68 -5.96 15.84
N PRO A 476 1.40 -6.71 16.92
CA PRO A 476 1.27 -8.16 16.85
C PRO A 476 0.14 -8.57 15.89
N ALA A 477 0.39 -9.66 15.16
CA ALA A 477 -0.55 -10.19 14.18
C ALA A 477 -1.17 -11.51 14.66
N PHE A 478 -2.48 -11.62 14.56
CA PHE A 478 -3.24 -12.80 14.96
C PHE A 478 -4.02 -13.41 13.80
N PRO A 479 -4.25 -14.73 13.80
CA PRO A 479 -3.73 -15.66 14.82
C PRO A 479 -2.21 -15.78 14.76
N THR A 480 -1.62 -16.09 15.90
CA THR A 480 -0.20 -16.47 15.97
C THR A 480 0.05 -17.75 15.16
N ALA A 481 1.26 -17.94 14.67
CA ALA A 481 1.65 -19.07 13.83
C ALA A 481 1.45 -20.44 14.51
#